data_2de74a50be1e594e83917e9cc083130c
#
_entry.id   2de74a50be1e594e83917e9cc083130c
#
_cell.length_a   1.000
_cell.length_b   1.000
_cell.length_c   1.000
_cell.angle_alpha   90.00
_cell.angle_beta   90.00
_cell.angle_gamma   90.00
#
_symmetry.space_group_name_H-M   'P 1'
#
loop_
_entity.id
_entity.type
_entity.pdbx_description
1 polymer ?
#
loop_
_entity_poly.entity_id
_entity_poly.type
_entity_poly.pdbx_seq_one_letter_code
_entity_poly.pdbx_strand_id
1 'polypeptide(L)'
;MKTELIMQHLAAKHPGEAEYLQAVQEVLESIEEVYNQHPEYEKAKIVERMVEPDRIFTFRVTWVDDQGEVQTNLGYRVQFNSAIGPYKGGLRFHKAVNPSMLKFLGFEQTFKNALTTLPMGGAKGGSDFDPVGKSDAEIMRFCQAFMLELWHNIGVDTDVPAGDVGVGGREIGFLNGMYQKLAREYHTGV
;
A
#
# COMPACT_ATOMS: atom_id res chain seq x y z
N MET A 1 -7.87 -21.09 -16.66
CA MET A 1 -8.14 -19.66 -16.33
C MET A 1 -8.47 -18.93 -17.62
N LYS A 2 -9.36 -17.96 -17.57
CA LYS A 2 -9.69 -17.12 -18.73
C LYS A 2 -9.06 -15.74 -18.53
N THR A 3 -7.74 -15.68 -18.60
CA THR A 3 -6.95 -14.46 -18.33
C THR A 3 -7.45 -13.25 -19.12
N GLU A 4 -7.71 -13.43 -20.41
CA GLU A 4 -8.25 -12.36 -21.26
C GLU A 4 -9.57 -11.76 -20.75
N LEU A 5 -10.52 -12.61 -20.32
CA LEU A 5 -11.81 -12.16 -19.82
C LEU A 5 -11.67 -11.42 -18.48
N ILE A 6 -10.80 -11.91 -17.60
CA ILE A 6 -10.51 -11.27 -16.30
C ILE A 6 -9.90 -9.89 -16.56
N MET A 7 -8.92 -9.79 -17.47
CA MET A 7 -8.28 -8.53 -17.81
C MET A 7 -9.25 -7.52 -18.46
N GLN A 8 -10.15 -7.98 -19.33
CA GLN A 8 -11.19 -7.10 -19.90
C GLN A 8 -12.11 -6.52 -18.81
N HIS A 9 -12.55 -7.35 -17.86
CA HIS A 9 -13.38 -6.88 -16.74
C HIS A 9 -12.62 -5.92 -15.83
N LEU A 10 -11.35 -6.22 -15.55
CA LEU A 10 -10.51 -5.39 -14.68
C LEU A 10 -10.22 -4.02 -15.33
N ALA A 11 -9.90 -4.01 -16.62
CA ALA A 11 -9.66 -2.77 -17.38
C ALA A 11 -10.91 -1.88 -17.45
N ALA A 12 -12.10 -2.47 -17.54
CA ALA A 12 -13.35 -1.73 -17.52
C ALA A 12 -13.64 -1.07 -16.15
N LYS A 13 -13.20 -1.72 -15.05
CA LYS A 13 -13.35 -1.19 -13.68
C LYS A 13 -12.29 -0.13 -13.34
N HIS A 14 -11.10 -0.25 -13.89
CA HIS A 14 -9.92 0.56 -13.55
C HIS A 14 -9.36 1.29 -14.78
N PRO A 15 -10.16 2.16 -15.42
CA PRO A 15 -9.72 2.88 -16.61
C PRO A 15 -8.55 3.80 -16.29
N GLY A 16 -7.49 3.75 -17.12
CA GLY A 16 -6.31 4.60 -16.97
C GLY A 16 -5.26 4.12 -15.96
N GLU A 17 -5.44 2.96 -15.34
CA GLU A 17 -4.48 2.39 -14.38
C GLU A 17 -3.51 1.40 -15.07
N ALA A 18 -2.73 1.91 -16.03
CA ALA A 18 -1.91 1.09 -16.93
C ALA A 18 -0.89 0.21 -16.20
N GLU A 19 -0.18 0.77 -15.21
CA GLU A 19 0.85 0.04 -14.45
C GLU A 19 0.23 -1.10 -13.64
N TYR A 20 -0.93 -0.85 -13.04
CA TYR A 20 -1.66 -1.86 -12.28
C TYR A 20 -2.15 -2.99 -13.20
N LEU A 21 -2.76 -2.65 -14.32
CA LEU A 21 -3.28 -3.63 -15.27
C LEU A 21 -2.17 -4.48 -15.87
N GLN A 22 -1.02 -3.88 -16.20
CA GLN A 22 0.14 -4.61 -16.70
C GLN A 22 0.66 -5.62 -15.67
N ALA A 23 0.86 -5.20 -14.43
CA ALA A 23 1.35 -6.08 -13.35
C ALA A 23 0.41 -7.27 -13.12
N VAL A 24 -0.90 -7.03 -13.13
CA VAL A 24 -1.89 -8.11 -13.00
C VAL A 24 -1.77 -9.08 -14.15
N GLN A 25 -1.69 -8.59 -15.40
CA GLN A 25 -1.57 -9.46 -16.58
C GLN A 25 -0.34 -10.35 -16.50
N GLU A 26 0.84 -9.79 -16.19
CA GLU A 26 2.09 -10.55 -16.10
C GLU A 26 2.02 -11.66 -15.04
N VAL A 27 1.43 -11.39 -13.89
CA VAL A 27 1.26 -12.40 -12.84
C VAL A 27 0.27 -13.48 -13.29
N LEU A 28 -0.89 -13.11 -13.84
CA LEU A 28 -1.90 -14.08 -14.28
C LEU A 28 -1.35 -15.01 -15.37
N GLU A 29 -0.61 -14.48 -16.32
CA GLU A 29 0.05 -15.28 -17.36
C GLU A 29 1.07 -16.27 -16.74
N SER A 30 1.81 -15.85 -15.73
CA SER A 30 2.81 -16.69 -15.07
C SER A 30 2.22 -17.84 -14.25
N ILE A 31 1.02 -17.69 -13.70
CA ILE A 31 0.37 -18.71 -12.85
C ILE A 31 -0.67 -19.55 -13.60
N GLU A 32 -0.99 -19.22 -14.85
CA GLU A 32 -2.11 -19.81 -15.59
C GLU A 32 -2.02 -21.34 -15.71
N GLU A 33 -0.84 -21.87 -15.97
CA GLU A 33 -0.64 -23.32 -16.11
C GLU A 33 -0.97 -24.06 -14.80
N VAL A 34 -0.45 -23.58 -13.67
CA VAL A 34 -0.70 -24.17 -12.36
C VAL A 34 -2.17 -24.00 -11.96
N TYR A 35 -2.73 -22.80 -12.18
CA TYR A 35 -4.13 -22.53 -11.85
C TYR A 35 -5.09 -23.48 -12.59
N ASN A 36 -4.83 -23.79 -13.87
CA ASN A 36 -5.68 -24.67 -14.68
C ASN A 36 -5.66 -26.14 -14.22
N GLN A 37 -4.67 -26.55 -13.42
CA GLN A 37 -4.62 -27.88 -12.79
C GLN A 37 -5.54 -27.97 -11.55
N HIS A 38 -6.09 -26.86 -11.09
CA HIS A 38 -6.87 -26.72 -9.86
C HIS A 38 -8.27 -26.12 -10.12
N PRO A 39 -9.25 -26.90 -10.62
CA PRO A 39 -10.58 -26.38 -10.92
C PRO A 39 -11.32 -25.82 -9.69
N GLU A 40 -10.95 -26.23 -8.49
CA GLU A 40 -11.45 -25.69 -7.24
C GLU A 40 -11.11 -24.19 -7.06
N TYR A 41 -10.00 -23.71 -7.63
CA TYR A 41 -9.62 -22.29 -7.58
C TYR A 41 -10.56 -21.43 -8.42
N GLU A 42 -10.95 -21.90 -9.60
CA GLU A 42 -11.92 -21.18 -10.45
C GLU A 42 -13.30 -21.13 -9.77
N LYS A 43 -13.74 -22.24 -9.16
CA LYS A 43 -15.00 -22.29 -8.41
C LYS A 43 -15.01 -21.33 -7.21
N ALA A 44 -13.87 -21.17 -6.55
CA ALA A 44 -13.70 -20.26 -5.40
C ALA A 44 -13.44 -18.80 -5.82
N LYS A 45 -13.36 -18.51 -7.10
CA LYS A 45 -13.06 -17.17 -7.63
C LYS A 45 -11.75 -16.58 -7.09
N ILE A 46 -10.72 -17.43 -6.94
CA ILE A 46 -9.47 -17.03 -6.30
C ILE A 46 -8.83 -15.84 -7.03
N VAL A 47 -8.70 -15.91 -8.35
CA VAL A 47 -8.04 -14.85 -9.14
C VAL A 47 -8.85 -13.56 -9.08
N GLU A 48 -10.16 -13.60 -9.28
CA GLU A 48 -11.02 -12.41 -9.24
C GLU A 48 -10.97 -11.70 -7.88
N ARG A 49 -10.72 -12.45 -6.80
CA ARG A 49 -10.54 -11.90 -5.45
C ARG A 49 -9.11 -11.37 -5.22
N MET A 50 -8.12 -11.99 -5.86
CA MET A 50 -6.72 -11.61 -5.71
C MET A 50 -6.33 -10.37 -6.53
N VAL A 51 -7.04 -10.07 -7.59
CA VAL A 51 -6.77 -8.90 -8.43
C VAL A 51 -7.50 -7.62 -7.97
N GLU A 52 -8.24 -7.67 -6.89
CA GLU A 52 -8.90 -6.49 -6.30
C GLU A 52 -8.39 -6.28 -4.88
N PRO A 53 -8.03 -5.07 -4.49
CA PRO A 53 -7.63 -4.80 -3.11
C PRO A 53 -8.81 -4.90 -2.16
N ASP A 54 -8.56 -5.36 -0.92
CA ASP A 54 -9.59 -5.41 0.12
C ASP A 54 -10.09 -4.00 0.47
N ARG A 55 -9.19 -3.00 0.56
CA ARG A 55 -9.52 -1.61 0.89
C ARG A 55 -8.49 -0.64 0.35
N ILE A 56 -8.97 0.57 0.03
CA ILE A 56 -8.11 1.71 -0.27
C ILE A 56 -8.56 2.89 0.57
N PHE A 57 -7.64 3.46 1.32
CA PHE A 57 -7.83 4.71 2.04
C PHE A 57 -7.15 5.83 1.28
N THR A 58 -7.89 6.92 1.05
CA THR A 58 -7.37 8.17 0.51
C THR A 58 -7.70 9.28 1.49
N PHE A 59 -6.73 10.06 1.89
CA PHE A 59 -6.89 11.11 2.86
C PHE A 59 -6.02 12.33 2.53
N ARG A 60 -6.47 13.50 2.98
CA ARG A 60 -5.70 14.73 2.85
C ARG A 60 -4.77 14.88 4.05
N VAL A 61 -3.50 15.18 3.77
CA VAL A 61 -2.48 15.50 4.78
C VAL A 61 -2.23 16.99 4.73
N THR A 62 -2.53 17.70 5.82
CA THR A 62 -2.29 19.14 5.97
C THR A 62 -1.16 19.36 6.96
N TRP A 63 -0.13 20.10 6.55
CA TRP A 63 1.06 20.36 7.35
C TRP A 63 1.59 21.78 7.11
N VAL A 64 2.55 22.25 7.92
CA VAL A 64 3.12 23.59 7.82
C VAL A 64 4.60 23.49 7.48
N ASP A 65 5.06 24.25 6.48
CA ASP A 65 6.47 24.31 6.09
C ASP A 65 7.32 25.20 7.02
N ASP A 66 8.59 25.35 6.71
CA ASP A 66 9.52 26.16 7.50
C ASP A 66 9.27 27.68 7.35
N GLN A 67 8.51 28.11 6.35
CA GLN A 67 8.10 29.49 6.14
C GLN A 67 6.81 29.83 6.91
N GLY A 68 6.18 28.83 7.54
CA GLY A 68 4.89 28.98 8.23
C GLY A 68 3.68 28.86 7.30
N GLU A 69 3.89 28.46 6.03
CA GLU A 69 2.82 28.30 5.08
C GLU A 69 2.16 26.93 5.18
N VAL A 70 0.84 26.89 5.02
CA VAL A 70 0.05 25.65 5.04
C VAL A 70 0.18 24.93 3.70
N GLN A 71 0.64 23.69 3.77
CA GLN A 71 0.79 22.78 2.65
C GLN A 71 -0.24 21.64 2.72
N THR A 72 -0.62 21.10 1.57
CA THR A 72 -1.53 19.96 1.49
C THR A 72 -1.00 18.92 0.51
N ASN A 73 -1.06 17.66 0.94
CA ASN A 73 -0.74 16.50 0.10
C ASN A 73 -1.85 15.45 0.21
N LEU A 74 -1.87 14.48 -0.69
CA LEU A 74 -2.71 13.31 -0.60
C LEU A 74 -1.92 12.15 -0.01
N GLY A 75 -2.52 11.49 0.96
CA GLY A 75 -2.03 10.25 1.55
C GLY A 75 -2.89 9.06 1.13
N TYR A 76 -2.28 7.90 1.02
CA TYR A 76 -2.92 6.67 0.58
C TYR A 76 -2.45 5.48 1.39
N ARG A 77 -3.36 4.52 1.61
CA ARG A 77 -3.02 3.16 2.06
C ARG A 77 -3.88 2.16 1.30
N VAL A 78 -3.24 1.26 0.58
CA VAL A 78 -3.86 0.12 -0.10
C VAL A 78 -3.62 -1.12 0.77
N GLN A 79 -4.65 -1.60 1.44
CA GLN A 79 -4.70 -2.90 2.09
C GLN A 79 -5.13 -3.90 1.03
N PHE A 80 -4.14 -4.57 0.42
CA PHE A 80 -4.41 -5.30 -0.80
C PHE A 80 -5.00 -6.68 -0.52
N ASN A 81 -4.36 -7.47 0.33
CA ASN A 81 -4.82 -8.82 0.63
C ASN A 81 -4.32 -9.28 2.01
N SER A 82 -5.21 -9.83 2.83
CA SER A 82 -4.91 -10.33 4.17
C SER A 82 -5.18 -11.84 4.34
N ALA A 83 -5.28 -12.59 3.26
CA ALA A 83 -5.64 -14.01 3.30
C ALA A 83 -4.66 -14.88 4.13
N ILE A 84 -3.39 -14.49 4.18
CA ILE A 84 -2.35 -15.26 4.88
C ILE A 84 -1.78 -14.57 6.12
N GLY A 85 -2.25 -13.38 6.47
CA GLY A 85 -1.81 -12.64 7.65
C GLY A 85 -2.09 -11.15 7.56
N PRO A 86 -1.68 -10.36 8.57
CA PRO A 86 -1.85 -8.91 8.58
C PRO A 86 -1.28 -8.26 7.31
N TYR A 87 -1.90 -7.18 6.87
CA TYR A 87 -1.37 -6.40 5.76
C TYR A 87 0.06 -5.92 6.08
N LYS A 88 0.98 -6.07 5.15
CA LYS A 88 2.38 -5.66 5.32
C LYS A 88 2.91 -5.05 4.04
N GLY A 89 3.46 -3.85 4.12
CA GLY A 89 4.09 -3.19 2.98
C GLY A 89 4.53 -1.76 3.26
N GLY A 90 5.47 -1.26 2.45
CA GLY A 90 6.12 0.03 2.61
C GLY A 90 5.22 1.23 2.37
N LEU A 91 5.67 2.37 2.89
CA LEU A 91 5.16 3.70 2.54
C LEU A 91 6.18 4.37 1.60
N ARG A 92 5.69 4.94 0.49
CA ARG A 92 6.50 5.69 -0.48
C ARG A 92 6.15 7.17 -0.43
N PHE A 93 7.15 8.03 -0.23
CA PHE A 93 6.99 9.48 -0.35
C PHE A 93 7.73 9.98 -1.59
N HIS A 94 6.97 10.32 -2.61
CA HIS A 94 7.51 10.80 -3.87
C HIS A 94 6.41 11.51 -4.67
N LYS A 95 6.74 12.61 -5.34
CA LYS A 95 5.81 13.43 -6.14
C LYS A 95 5.00 12.67 -7.21
N ALA A 96 5.48 11.52 -7.66
CA ALA A 96 4.79 10.69 -8.65
C ALA A 96 3.81 9.68 -8.04
N VAL A 97 3.70 9.60 -6.71
CA VAL A 97 2.79 8.66 -6.05
C VAL A 97 1.35 8.98 -6.42
N ASN A 98 0.64 7.95 -6.84
CA ASN A 98 -0.77 8.00 -7.21
C ASN A 98 -1.45 6.64 -6.87
N PRO A 99 -2.79 6.57 -6.89
CA PRO A 99 -3.52 5.35 -6.54
C PRO A 99 -3.18 4.13 -7.41
N SER A 100 -2.99 4.31 -8.73
CA SER A 100 -2.64 3.22 -9.66
C SER A 100 -1.30 2.60 -9.30
N MET A 101 -0.27 3.44 -9.07
CA MET A 101 1.05 3.00 -8.63
C MET A 101 0.97 2.19 -7.32
N LEU A 102 0.20 2.67 -6.35
CA LEU A 102 0.11 2.00 -5.05
C LEU A 102 -0.71 0.70 -5.10
N LYS A 103 -1.71 0.60 -5.99
CA LYS A 103 -2.40 -0.66 -6.27
C LYS A 103 -1.45 -1.68 -6.90
N PHE A 104 -0.73 -1.28 -7.93
CA PHE A 104 0.31 -2.09 -8.56
C PHE A 104 1.30 -2.64 -7.52
N LEU A 105 1.90 -1.75 -6.74
CA LEU A 105 2.88 -2.13 -5.73
C LEU A 105 2.29 -2.98 -4.59
N GLY A 106 1.04 -2.75 -4.20
CA GLY A 106 0.33 -3.55 -3.20
C GLY A 106 0.00 -4.96 -3.70
N PHE A 107 -0.38 -5.08 -4.97
CA PHE A 107 -0.57 -6.35 -5.64
C PHE A 107 0.71 -7.17 -5.66
N GLU A 108 1.81 -6.61 -6.16
CA GLU A 108 3.13 -7.29 -6.16
C GLU A 108 3.60 -7.65 -4.74
N GLN A 109 3.36 -6.75 -3.77
CA GLN A 109 3.74 -7.00 -2.37
C GLN A 109 3.03 -8.22 -1.79
N THR A 110 1.80 -8.50 -2.21
CA THR A 110 1.06 -9.69 -1.78
C THR A 110 1.79 -10.98 -2.16
N PHE A 111 2.25 -11.07 -3.40
CA PHE A 111 3.01 -12.25 -3.88
C PHE A 111 4.41 -12.29 -3.27
N LYS A 112 5.10 -11.16 -3.21
CA LYS A 112 6.41 -11.07 -2.58
C LYS A 112 6.38 -11.59 -1.13
N ASN A 113 5.39 -11.20 -0.34
CA ASN A 113 5.24 -11.65 1.03
C ASN A 113 4.87 -13.14 1.11
N ALA A 114 3.98 -13.62 0.24
CA ALA A 114 3.61 -15.03 0.19
C ALA A 114 4.83 -15.95 -0.08
N LEU A 115 5.75 -15.52 -0.94
CA LEU A 115 6.98 -16.25 -1.24
C LEU A 115 7.96 -16.37 -0.05
N THR A 116 7.80 -15.55 0.98
CA THR A 116 8.61 -15.66 2.21
C THR A 116 8.19 -16.83 3.10
N THR A 117 7.02 -17.43 2.86
CA THR A 117 6.36 -18.43 3.71
C THR A 117 5.93 -17.92 5.10
N LEU A 118 6.12 -16.64 5.40
CA LEU A 118 5.68 -16.03 6.64
C LEU A 118 4.19 -15.58 6.54
N PRO A 119 3.46 -15.55 7.67
CA PRO A 119 2.04 -15.17 7.68
C PRO A 119 1.87 -13.65 7.55
N MET A 120 2.18 -13.11 6.39
CA MET A 120 2.06 -11.69 6.05
C MET A 120 1.22 -11.49 4.80
N GLY A 121 0.20 -10.67 4.89
CA GLY A 121 -0.55 -10.18 3.74
C GLY A 121 0.20 -9.12 2.94
N GLY A 122 -0.46 -8.47 2.00
CA GLY A 122 0.13 -7.43 1.14
C GLY A 122 -0.55 -6.08 1.33
N ALA A 123 0.26 -5.03 1.41
CA ALA A 123 -0.18 -3.65 1.42
C ALA A 123 0.84 -2.72 0.77
N LYS A 124 0.39 -1.53 0.41
CA LYS A 124 1.27 -0.43 0.02
C LYS A 124 0.61 0.90 0.36
N GLY A 125 1.42 1.88 0.73
CA GLY A 125 0.92 3.22 0.98
C GLY A 125 1.92 4.28 0.56
N GLY A 126 1.56 5.53 0.79
CA GLY A 126 2.44 6.64 0.49
C GLY A 126 1.72 7.96 0.30
N SER A 127 2.45 8.91 -0.24
CA SER A 127 1.97 10.26 -0.50
C SER A 127 2.71 10.87 -1.68
N ASP A 128 2.06 11.82 -2.35
CA ASP A 128 2.67 12.72 -3.33
C ASP A 128 3.63 13.75 -2.70
N PHE A 129 3.84 13.70 -1.39
CA PHE A 129 4.86 14.47 -0.69
C PHE A 129 6.27 14.07 -1.18
N ASP A 130 7.07 15.06 -1.54
CA ASP A 130 8.47 14.86 -1.95
C ASP A 130 9.40 15.32 -0.81
N PRO A 131 10.11 14.40 -0.13
CA PRO A 131 11.02 14.75 0.95
C PRO A 131 12.32 15.40 0.46
N VAL A 132 12.60 15.37 -0.84
CA VAL A 132 13.84 15.95 -1.40
C VAL A 132 13.87 17.45 -1.18
N GLY A 133 14.95 17.95 -0.54
CA GLY A 133 15.13 19.36 -0.25
C GLY A 133 14.34 19.91 0.93
N LYS A 134 13.59 19.06 1.64
CA LYS A 134 12.88 19.42 2.86
C LYS A 134 13.77 19.28 4.09
N SER A 135 13.54 20.15 5.08
CA SER A 135 14.22 20.05 6.37
C SER A 135 13.72 18.85 7.18
N ASP A 136 14.51 18.40 8.16
CA ASP A 136 14.07 17.36 9.10
C ASP A 136 12.81 17.77 9.87
N ALA A 137 12.66 19.05 10.17
CA ALA A 137 11.49 19.59 10.84
C ALA A 137 10.23 19.55 9.96
N GLU A 138 10.35 19.88 8.67
CA GLU A 138 9.27 19.74 7.70
C GLU A 138 8.84 18.28 7.53
N ILE A 139 9.81 17.37 7.36
CA ILE A 139 9.55 15.92 7.21
C ILE A 139 8.89 15.37 8.47
N MET A 140 9.33 15.79 9.65
CA MET A 140 8.70 15.39 10.91
C MET A 140 7.25 15.85 10.99
N ARG A 141 6.96 17.13 10.69
CA ARG A 141 5.59 17.67 10.68
C ARG A 141 4.70 16.96 9.69
N PHE A 142 5.23 16.68 8.48
CA PHE A 142 4.49 15.91 7.49
C PHE A 142 4.20 14.48 7.97
N CYS A 143 5.19 13.75 8.47
CA CYS A 143 5.02 12.39 9.00
C CYS A 143 4.00 12.33 10.13
N GLN A 144 4.02 13.32 11.04
CA GLN A 144 3.06 13.41 12.12
C GLN A 144 1.63 13.66 11.61
N ALA A 145 1.47 14.57 10.65
CA ALA A 145 0.18 14.86 10.02
C ALA A 145 -0.34 13.64 9.21
N PHE A 146 0.54 12.94 8.48
CA PHE A 146 0.21 11.71 7.76
C PHE A 146 -0.28 10.61 8.72
N MET A 147 0.39 10.43 9.85
CA MET A 147 0.01 9.43 10.83
C MET A 147 -1.30 9.76 11.55
N LEU A 148 -1.64 11.04 11.76
CA LEU A 148 -2.94 11.44 12.30
C LEU A 148 -4.13 10.91 11.50
N GLU A 149 -3.96 10.78 10.19
CA GLU A 149 -5.01 10.26 9.30
C GLU A 149 -4.97 8.72 9.19
N LEU A 150 -3.78 8.13 9.31
CA LEU A 150 -3.59 6.70 9.04
C LEU A 150 -3.80 5.80 10.27
N TRP A 151 -3.50 6.26 11.47
CA TRP A 151 -3.29 5.42 12.67
C TRP A 151 -4.47 4.49 13.02
N HIS A 152 -5.72 4.90 12.75
CA HIS A 152 -6.90 4.08 13.02
C HIS A 152 -6.99 2.80 12.15
N ASN A 153 -6.24 2.76 11.06
CA ASN A 153 -6.33 1.70 10.06
C ASN A 153 -5.12 0.74 10.10
N ILE A 154 -4.18 0.99 11.02
CA ILE A 154 -2.94 0.19 11.15
C ILE A 154 -2.80 -0.36 12.57
N GLY A 155 -1.92 -1.33 12.73
CA GLY A 155 -1.63 -1.97 14.00
C GLY A 155 -0.96 -3.31 13.80
N VAL A 156 -0.35 -3.84 14.86
CA VAL A 156 0.49 -5.05 14.82
C VAL A 156 -0.22 -6.28 14.24
N ASP A 157 -1.51 -6.44 14.51
CA ASP A 157 -2.33 -7.56 14.04
C ASP A 157 -3.24 -7.19 12.86
N THR A 158 -3.16 -5.96 12.35
CA THR A 158 -4.03 -5.47 11.29
C THR A 158 -3.24 -5.13 10.03
N ASP A 159 -2.38 -4.14 10.13
CA ASP A 159 -1.61 -3.60 9.01
C ASP A 159 -0.33 -2.95 9.52
N VAL A 160 0.82 -3.43 9.07
CA VAL A 160 2.14 -2.96 9.53
C VAL A 160 2.86 -2.27 8.37
N PRO A 161 2.90 -0.94 8.33
CA PRO A 161 3.72 -0.18 7.38
C PRO A 161 5.22 -0.41 7.58
N ALA A 162 6.00 -0.09 6.56
CA ALA A 162 7.45 -0.16 6.56
C ALA A 162 8.04 0.94 5.66
N GLY A 163 9.37 1.01 5.57
CA GLY A 163 10.06 1.90 4.66
C GLY A 163 9.97 1.47 3.19
N ASP A 164 10.10 2.46 2.30
CA ASP A 164 10.22 2.34 0.85
C ASP A 164 10.90 3.61 0.31
N VAL A 165 10.81 3.90 -0.98
CA VAL A 165 11.38 5.10 -1.59
C VAL A 165 10.90 6.37 -0.85
N GLY A 166 11.84 7.22 -0.43
CA GLY A 166 11.56 8.44 0.32
C GLY A 166 11.14 8.23 1.80
N VAL A 167 11.15 6.99 2.29
CA VAL A 167 10.83 6.65 3.68
C VAL A 167 11.90 5.72 4.23
N GLY A 168 12.87 6.31 4.90
CA GLY A 168 13.94 5.61 5.59
C GLY A 168 13.74 5.53 7.10
N GLY A 169 14.80 5.22 7.84
CA GLY A 169 14.75 5.09 9.31
C GLY A 169 14.31 6.38 10.02
N ARG A 170 14.65 7.55 9.48
CA ARG A 170 14.23 8.86 10.01
C ARG A 170 12.71 9.02 9.92
N GLU A 171 12.13 8.83 8.75
CA GLU A 171 10.69 8.93 8.52
C GLU A 171 9.92 7.89 9.34
N ILE A 172 10.38 6.66 9.37
CA ILE A 172 9.80 5.60 10.21
C ILE A 172 9.84 6.01 11.70
N GLY A 173 10.92 6.60 12.18
CA GLY A 173 11.01 7.10 13.55
C GLY A 173 9.94 8.15 13.86
N PHE A 174 9.71 9.11 12.96
CA PHE A 174 8.66 10.14 13.12
C PHE A 174 7.25 9.54 13.05
N LEU A 175 7.00 8.63 12.10
CA LEU A 175 5.72 7.94 11.94
C LEU A 175 5.39 7.08 13.17
N ASN A 176 6.33 6.23 13.59
CA ASN A 176 6.14 5.35 14.75
C ASN A 176 5.98 6.13 16.06
N GLY A 177 6.78 7.19 16.26
CA GLY A 177 6.65 8.04 17.45
C GLY A 177 5.28 8.70 17.54
N MET A 178 4.69 9.11 16.43
CA MET A 178 3.33 9.65 16.39
C MET A 178 2.26 8.57 16.60
N TYR A 179 2.42 7.39 15.95
CA TYR A 179 1.56 6.23 16.15
C TYR A 179 1.46 5.85 17.64
N GLN A 180 2.59 5.71 18.32
CA GLN A 180 2.62 5.36 19.74
C GLN A 180 1.90 6.37 20.64
N LYS A 181 1.98 7.67 20.30
CA LYS A 181 1.23 8.72 21.03
C LYS A 181 -0.28 8.60 20.85
N LEU A 182 -0.72 8.26 19.65
CA LEU A 182 -2.14 8.17 19.29
C LEU A 182 -2.78 6.88 19.78
N ALA A 183 -2.16 5.75 19.46
CA ALA A 183 -2.66 4.42 19.79
C ALA A 183 -2.46 4.03 21.25
N ARG A 184 -1.50 4.68 21.94
CA ARG A 184 -1.06 4.29 23.30
C ARG A 184 -0.52 2.85 23.34
N GLU A 185 0.02 2.40 22.24
CA GLU A 185 0.63 1.09 22.07
C GLU A 185 2.13 1.24 21.87
N TYR A 186 2.90 0.40 22.53
CA TYR A 186 4.36 0.41 22.44
C TYR A 186 4.90 -0.85 21.73
N HIS A 187 4.01 -1.69 21.24
CA HIS A 187 4.32 -2.76 20.28
C HIS A 187 4.32 -2.18 18.87
N THR A 188 5.14 -2.68 18.02
CA THR A 188 5.39 -2.09 16.71
C THR A 188 4.16 -2.16 15.79
N GLY A 189 3.57 -1.02 15.49
CA GLY A 189 2.55 -0.89 14.45
C GLY A 189 3.09 -0.26 13.16
N VAL A 190 4.39 0.09 13.12
CA VAL A 190 5.07 0.68 11.96
C VAL A 190 6.50 0.13 11.87
#